data_d469d35761a0301a6eced7bbced0ebc6
#
_entry.id   d469d35761a0301a6eced7bbced0ebc6
#
_cell.length_a   1.000
_cell.length_b   1.000
_cell.length_c   1.000
_cell.angle_alpha   90.00
_cell.angle_beta   90.00
_cell.angle_gamma   90.00
#
_symmetry.space_group_name_H-M   'P 1'
#
loop_
_entity.id
_entity.type
_entity.pdbx_description
1 polymer ?
#
loop_
_entity_poly.entity_id
_entity_poly.type
_entity_poly.pdbx_seq_one_letter_code
_entity_poly.pdbx_strand_id
1 'polypeptide(L)' 'MKPYKAMAHIKSLNGEMREVTVIDSDGGNNYIVEYNGVKCTAIFNWFNCSYYADDKYGIIKEN' A
#
# COMPACT_ATOMS: atom_id res chain seq x y z
N MET A 1 -3.96 -15.97 1.30
CA MET A 1 -2.71 -15.48 0.67
C MET A 1 -1.63 -15.30 1.71
N LYS A 2 -0.41 -15.66 1.38
CA LYS A 2 0.71 -15.41 2.28
C LYS A 2 1.13 -13.95 2.18
N PRO A 3 1.27 -13.23 3.30
CA PRO A 3 1.76 -11.86 3.25
C PRO A 3 3.16 -11.79 2.65
N TYR A 4 3.43 -10.70 1.93
CA TYR A 4 4.76 -10.48 1.35
C TYR A 4 5.08 -8.98 1.35
N LYS A 5 6.36 -8.66 1.32
CA LYS A 5 6.82 -7.27 1.29
C LYS A 5 6.83 -6.73 -0.13
N ALA A 6 6.46 -5.46 -0.27
CA ALA A 6 6.48 -4.76 -1.55
C ALA A 6 6.67 -3.28 -1.31
N MET A 7 7.05 -2.56 -2.37
CA MET A 7 7.17 -1.11 -2.29
C MET A 7 5.87 -0.47 -2.72
N ALA A 8 5.45 0.55 -1.99
CA ALA A 8 4.22 1.28 -2.30
C ALA A 8 4.43 2.77 -2.14
N HIS A 9 3.80 3.53 -3.03
CA HIS A 9 3.69 4.98 -2.86
C HIS A 9 2.57 5.23 -1.85
N ILE A 10 2.85 6.03 -0.82
CA ILE A 10 1.89 6.32 0.25
C ILE A 10 1.32 7.71 0.01
N LYS A 11 0.01 7.79 -0.19
CA LYS A 11 -0.64 9.05 -0.54
C LYS A 11 -0.44 10.14 0.52
N SER A 12 -0.60 9.80 1.79
CA SER A 12 -0.45 10.78 2.87
C SER A 12 1.00 11.21 3.10
N LEU A 13 1.95 10.53 2.48
CA LEU A 13 3.37 10.88 2.54
C LEU A 13 3.84 11.51 1.24
N ASN A 14 2.95 12.27 0.58
CA ASN A 14 3.23 12.93 -0.70
C ASN A 14 3.66 11.97 -1.80
N GLY A 15 3.19 10.73 -1.75
CA GLY A 15 3.52 9.72 -2.74
C GLY A 15 4.91 9.12 -2.59
N GLU A 16 5.58 9.36 -1.47
CA GLU A 16 6.88 8.74 -1.23
C GLU A 16 6.74 7.23 -1.09
N MET A 17 7.75 6.51 -1.55
CA MET A 17 7.75 5.06 -1.49
C MET A 17 8.17 4.55 -0.12
N ARG A 18 7.46 3.54 0.35
CA ARG A 18 7.81 2.83 1.58
C ARG A 18 7.59 1.34 1.38
N GLU A 19 8.33 0.54 2.12
CA GLU A 19 8.10 -0.90 2.12
C GLU A 19 6.86 -1.19 2.96
N VAL A 20 5.92 -1.91 2.36
CA VAL A 20 4.68 -2.30 3.02
C VAL A 20 4.57 -3.82 2.99
N THR A 21 3.65 -4.37 3.79
CA THR A 21 3.31 -5.77 3.74
C THR A 21 1.97 -5.91 3.02
N VAL A 22 1.96 -6.64 1.91
CA VAL A 22 0.72 -6.96 1.19
C VAL A 22 0.09 -8.15 1.90
N ILE A 23 -1.12 -7.99 2.43
CA ILE A 23 -1.75 -9.01 3.27
C ILE A 23 -3.00 -9.63 2.65
N ASP A 24 -3.59 -8.99 1.64
CA ASP A 24 -4.79 -9.53 1.01
C ASP A 24 -4.95 -8.96 -0.39
N SER A 25 -5.84 -9.58 -1.17
CA SER A 25 -6.13 -9.19 -2.55
C SER A 25 -7.56 -9.62 -2.87
N ASP A 26 -8.23 -8.86 -3.74
CA ASP A 26 -9.56 -9.24 -4.22
C ASP A 26 -9.51 -10.07 -5.51
N GLY A 27 -8.30 -10.45 -5.93
CA GLY A 27 -8.10 -11.18 -7.17
C GLY A 27 -7.91 -10.30 -8.40
N GLY A 28 -8.08 -8.98 -8.24
CA GLY A 28 -7.84 -7.99 -9.30
C GLY A 28 -6.65 -7.10 -8.94
N ASN A 29 -6.81 -5.81 -9.17
CA ASN A 29 -5.77 -4.83 -8.90
C ASN A 29 -5.85 -4.24 -7.50
N ASN A 30 -6.85 -4.60 -6.71
CA ASN A 30 -7.04 -4.06 -5.37
C ASN A 30 -6.42 -4.97 -4.34
N TYR A 31 -5.63 -4.36 -3.45
CA TYR A 31 -4.88 -5.07 -2.42
C TYR A 31 -5.07 -4.38 -1.08
N ILE A 32 -4.86 -5.13 -0.02
CA ILE A 32 -4.76 -4.55 1.32
C ILE A 32 -3.30 -4.62 1.73
N VAL A 33 -2.77 -3.47 2.15
CA VAL A 33 -1.37 -3.37 2.60
C VAL A 33 -1.32 -2.84 4.01
N GLU A 34 -0.25 -3.16 4.72
CA GLU A 34 -0.04 -2.72 6.08
C GLU A 34 1.28 -1.97 6.18
N TYR A 35 1.25 -0.82 6.83
CA TYR A 35 2.43 -0.01 7.09
C TYR A 35 2.32 0.60 8.48
N ASN A 36 3.34 0.42 9.31
CA ASN A 36 3.34 0.91 10.70
C ASN A 36 2.11 0.47 11.51
N GLY A 37 1.63 -0.76 11.26
CA GLY A 37 0.45 -1.27 11.96
C GLY A 37 -0.88 -0.76 11.40
N VAL A 38 -0.86 0.06 10.36
CA VAL A 38 -2.06 0.61 9.75
C VAL A 38 -2.33 -0.11 8.43
N LYS A 39 -3.55 -0.60 8.27
CA LYS A 39 -3.98 -1.27 7.05
C LYS A 39 -4.72 -0.28 6.16
N CYS A 40 -4.45 -0.33 4.87
CA CYS A 40 -5.16 0.49 3.92
C CYS A 40 -5.26 -0.21 2.57
N THR A 41 -6.14 0.31 1.71
CA THR A 41 -6.31 -0.20 0.37
C THR A 41 -5.17 0.28 -0.52
N ALA A 42 -4.70 -0.58 -1.42
CA ALA A 42 -3.69 -0.20 -2.40
C ALA A 42 -4.12 -0.71 -3.78
N ILE A 43 -3.68 -0.01 -4.81
CA ILE A 43 -3.93 -0.39 -6.19
C ILE A 43 -2.59 -0.66 -6.85
N PHE A 44 -2.49 -1.76 -7.60
CA PHE A 44 -1.28 -2.06 -8.35
C PHE A 44 -1.33 -1.35 -9.70
N ASN A 45 -0.28 -0.60 -10.01
CA ASN A 45 -0.16 0.10 -11.29
C ASN A 45 0.73 -0.70 -12.23
N TRP A 46 0.16 -1.20 -13.31
CA TRP A 46 0.86 -2.04 -14.27
C TRP A 46 1.89 -1.28 -15.11
N PHE A 47 1.76 0.03 -15.23
CA PHE A 47 2.69 0.82 -16.04
C PHE A 47 4.07 0.92 -15.40
N ASN A 48 4.12 1.04 -14.09
CA ASN A 48 5.40 1.16 -13.39
C ASN A 48 5.64 0.03 -12.38
N CYS A 49 4.74 -0.96 -12.36
CA CYS A 49 4.85 -2.13 -11.48
C CYS A 49 4.98 -1.74 -10.01
N SER A 50 4.24 -0.73 -9.58
CA SER A 50 4.26 -0.24 -8.21
C SER A 50 2.88 -0.28 -7.59
N TYR A 51 2.83 -0.40 -6.27
CA TYR A 51 1.59 -0.25 -5.53
C TYR A 51 1.40 1.21 -5.15
N TYR A 52 0.14 1.65 -5.09
CA TYR A 52 -0.23 2.98 -4.63
C TYR A 52 -1.20 2.81 -3.48
N ALA A 53 -0.74 3.04 -2.26
CA ALA A 53 -1.55 2.90 -1.06
C ALA A 53 -2.39 4.16 -0.87
N ASP A 54 -3.72 3.98 -0.85
CA ASP A 54 -4.66 5.07 -0.68
C ASP A 54 -5.16 5.12 0.76
N ASP A 55 -4.43 5.84 1.59
CA ASP A 55 -4.82 6.12 2.96
C ASP A 55 -5.59 7.44 2.99
N LYS A 56 -6.79 7.42 2.47
CA LYS A 56 -7.63 8.59 2.15
C LYS A 56 -7.68 9.66 3.24
N TYR A 57 -7.53 9.28 4.47
CA TYR A 57 -7.69 10.20 5.60
C TYR A 57 -6.37 10.51 6.29
N GLY A 58 -5.26 10.19 5.64
CA GLY A 58 -3.96 10.45 6.22
C GLY A 58 -3.71 9.68 7.51
N ILE A 59 -4.23 8.46 7.60
CA ILE A 59 -4.11 7.65 8.82
C ILE A 59 -2.75 7.01 8.99
N ILE A 60 -1.95 6.93 7.92
CA ILE A 60 -0.57 6.46 8.02
C ILE A 60 0.29 7.62 8.49
N LYS A 61 1.00 7.41 9.59
CA LYS A 61 1.88 8.43 10.17
C LYS A 61 3.27 7.87 10.35
N GLU A 62 4.26 8.69 10.04
CA GLU A 62 5.65 8.38 10.33
C GLU A 62 6.10 9.21 11.52
N ASN A 63 6.77 8.55 12.43
CA ASN A 63 7.34 9.22 13.59
C ASN A 63 8.80 9.57 13.32
#